data_9354752a9e82229d4ec3d8c3a15c6a1e
#
_entry.id   9354752a9e82229d4ec3d8c3a15c6a1e
#
_cell.length_a   1.000
_cell.length_b   1.000
_cell.length_c   1.000
_cell.angle_alpha   90.00
_cell.angle_beta   90.00
_cell.angle_gamma   90.00
#
_symmetry.space_group_name_H-M   'P 1'
#
loop_
_entity.id
_entity.type
_entity.pdbx_description
1 polymer ?
#
loop_
_entity_poly.entity_id
_entity_poly.type
_entity_poly.pdbx_seq_one_letter_code
_entity_poly.pdbx_strand_id
1 'polypeptide(L)'
;MTENVLLVAANTPFNNSLLTYLGEAQKGDLVEVPLGKRVIPGIVLDENASIEGLDQDKVKAIKGPLTEQIKIKDKDLDLYQWMANYYHYPLGQLVWDSLPKILKRPRELKFTQGEGKEFSFTLNEEQRPVFEDIKNKLFSGFSKHLLHGVTGSGKSFVYLSLFKEVLNSGKSVLFLLPEINLTKQFVNLFSQYLNVPIYLYHSDISNSDKYCLWGKVQKLSEPVLIIGVRSSLFLPINNLGLIIVDEEHDASFKQDDRCTYNARDVAVKKASLQRIPIVLGSATPSLETLNSFQSGQGHYHTLNKRMGNSTLPKLELIDERGEDKDEELWPLTNKTVDEIQQALTRNEQVIVFINRLGFSNYLMCRNCGHKFTCPNCTLSLRYYKKKDVLKCQVCELKTPRPSECPDCGNMKLLNRGFGTERIQDILQKK
;
A
#
# COMPACT_ATOMS: atom_id res chain seq x y z
N MET A 1 -37.87 22.35 -20.36
CA MET A 1 -36.42 22.21 -20.20
C MET A 1 -36.08 20.85 -20.76
N THR A 2 -35.29 20.76 -21.80
CA THR A 2 -34.86 19.46 -22.35
C THR A 2 -33.89 18.84 -21.37
N GLU A 3 -34.28 17.77 -20.66
CA GLU A 3 -33.38 17.01 -19.81
C GLU A 3 -32.20 16.47 -20.63
N ASN A 4 -30.98 16.65 -20.12
CA ASN A 4 -29.79 16.14 -20.77
C ASN A 4 -29.73 14.61 -20.69
N VAL A 5 -29.16 14.01 -21.70
CA VAL A 5 -28.89 12.57 -21.72
C VAL A 5 -27.51 12.32 -21.11
N LEU A 6 -27.48 11.57 -20.03
CA LEU A 6 -26.28 11.31 -19.24
C LEU A 6 -25.79 9.87 -19.45
N LEU A 7 -24.49 9.70 -19.71
CA LEU A 7 -23.84 8.39 -19.61
C LEU A 7 -23.28 8.23 -18.19
N VAL A 8 -23.74 7.20 -17.48
CA VAL A 8 -23.40 6.98 -16.08
C VAL A 8 -22.76 5.60 -15.88
N ALA A 9 -21.61 5.56 -15.25
CA ALA A 9 -21.05 4.31 -14.72
C ALA A 9 -21.67 4.03 -13.36
N ALA A 10 -22.60 3.08 -13.34
CA ALA A 10 -23.34 2.69 -12.15
C ALA A 10 -22.52 1.71 -11.27
N ASN A 11 -22.69 1.79 -9.96
CA ASN A 11 -22.06 0.88 -9.01
C ASN A 11 -22.68 -0.51 -9.06
N THR A 12 -22.25 -1.32 -10.02
CA THR A 12 -22.69 -2.71 -10.22
C THR A 12 -21.47 -3.60 -10.45
N PRO A 13 -21.55 -4.90 -10.12
CA PRO A 13 -20.47 -5.84 -10.37
C PRO A 13 -20.36 -6.28 -11.84
N PHE A 14 -21.18 -5.72 -12.72
CA PHE A 14 -21.20 -6.09 -14.14
C PHE A 14 -20.26 -5.21 -14.96
N ASN A 15 -19.52 -5.79 -15.90
CA ASN A 15 -18.61 -5.06 -16.78
C ASN A 15 -19.34 -4.02 -17.66
N ASN A 16 -20.60 -4.26 -18.04
CA ASN A 16 -21.47 -3.31 -18.73
C ASN A 16 -22.22 -2.42 -17.74
N SER A 17 -21.50 -1.72 -16.86
CA SER A 17 -22.07 -0.78 -15.88
C SER A 17 -22.36 0.60 -16.45
N LEU A 18 -22.11 0.83 -17.77
CA LEU A 18 -22.42 2.08 -18.45
C LEU A 18 -23.88 2.10 -18.85
N LEU A 19 -24.66 2.97 -18.24
CA LEU A 19 -26.08 3.10 -18.42
C LEU A 19 -26.45 4.54 -18.79
N THR A 20 -27.52 4.71 -19.56
CA THR A 20 -28.04 6.00 -19.99
C THR A 20 -29.20 6.44 -19.10
N TYR A 21 -29.17 7.69 -18.66
CA TYR A 21 -30.20 8.30 -17.83
C TYR A 21 -30.54 9.71 -18.35
N LEU A 22 -31.71 10.24 -17.93
CA LEU A 22 -32.08 11.63 -18.12
C LEU A 22 -31.82 12.43 -16.83
N GLY A 23 -31.46 13.70 -16.95
CA GLY A 23 -31.31 14.58 -15.82
C GLY A 23 -30.32 15.72 -15.99
N GLU A 24 -30.22 16.55 -14.96
CA GLU A 24 -29.28 17.66 -14.90
C GLU A 24 -28.09 17.29 -13.99
N ALA A 25 -26.98 16.92 -14.58
CA ALA A 25 -25.72 16.67 -13.88
C ALA A 25 -24.55 16.87 -14.87
N GLN A 26 -23.38 17.18 -14.35
CA GLN A 26 -22.16 17.39 -15.13
C GLN A 26 -21.24 16.18 -15.05
N LYS A 27 -20.36 16.03 -16.02
CA LYS A 27 -19.30 15.03 -16.01
C LYS A 27 -18.52 15.07 -14.69
N GLY A 28 -18.34 13.90 -14.07
CA GLY A 28 -17.68 13.73 -12.78
C GLY A 28 -18.57 13.88 -11.54
N ASP A 29 -19.83 14.27 -11.71
CA ASP A 29 -20.78 14.33 -10.61
C ASP A 29 -21.17 12.92 -10.15
N LEU A 30 -21.33 12.77 -8.82
CA LEU A 30 -21.84 11.56 -8.20
C LEU A 30 -23.36 11.66 -8.06
N VAL A 31 -24.08 10.71 -8.65
CA VAL A 31 -25.55 10.73 -8.74
C VAL A 31 -26.15 9.43 -8.20
N GLU A 32 -27.42 9.54 -7.77
CA GLU A 32 -28.26 8.38 -7.47
C GLU A 32 -29.07 7.99 -8.71
N VAL A 33 -28.95 6.74 -9.15
CA VAL A 33 -29.63 6.21 -10.34
C VAL A 33 -30.53 5.04 -10.02
N PRO A 34 -31.72 4.93 -10.64
CA PRO A 34 -32.59 3.79 -10.47
C PRO A 34 -32.08 2.60 -11.31
N LEU A 35 -31.87 1.44 -10.68
CA LEU A 35 -31.59 0.18 -11.34
C LEU A 35 -32.60 -0.90 -10.91
N GLY A 36 -33.51 -1.24 -11.77
CA GLY A 36 -34.65 -2.10 -11.43
C GLY A 36 -35.52 -1.45 -10.33
N LYS A 37 -35.63 -2.12 -9.17
CA LYS A 37 -36.33 -1.62 -7.97
C LYS A 37 -35.41 -0.93 -6.97
N ARG A 38 -34.10 -0.84 -7.24
CA ARG A 38 -33.10 -0.28 -6.34
C ARG A 38 -32.64 1.09 -6.83
N VAL A 39 -32.18 1.92 -5.91
CA VAL A 39 -31.41 3.13 -6.20
C VAL A 39 -29.97 2.86 -5.83
N ILE A 40 -29.06 3.11 -6.74
CA ILE A 40 -27.63 2.85 -6.57
C ILE A 40 -26.83 4.10 -6.96
N PRO A 41 -25.62 4.28 -6.39
CA PRO A 41 -24.77 5.38 -6.81
C PRO A 41 -24.17 5.11 -8.20
N GLY A 42 -23.89 6.20 -8.91
CA GLY A 42 -23.20 6.21 -10.18
C GLY A 42 -22.38 7.47 -10.35
N ILE A 43 -21.49 7.49 -11.33
CA ILE A 43 -20.70 8.63 -11.72
C ILE A 43 -21.03 9.00 -13.16
N VAL A 44 -21.25 10.30 -13.42
CA VAL A 44 -21.51 10.82 -14.77
C VAL A 44 -20.21 10.87 -15.54
N LEU A 45 -20.17 10.20 -16.68
CA LEU A 45 -19.03 10.16 -17.59
C LEU A 45 -19.17 11.13 -18.77
N ASP A 46 -20.42 11.35 -19.22
CA ASP A 46 -20.76 12.27 -20.29
C ASP A 46 -22.14 12.88 -19.99
N GLU A 47 -22.25 14.20 -20.17
CA GLU A 47 -23.48 14.98 -19.97
C GLU A 47 -24.25 15.27 -21.25
N ASN A 48 -23.72 14.81 -22.39
CA ASN A 48 -24.32 14.95 -23.73
C ASN A 48 -24.28 13.64 -24.50
N ALA A 49 -24.60 12.54 -23.83
CA ALA A 49 -24.58 11.20 -24.42
C ALA A 49 -25.66 11.06 -25.52
N SER A 50 -25.39 10.23 -26.52
CA SER A 50 -26.39 9.88 -27.55
C SER A 50 -27.43 8.91 -27.01
N ILE A 51 -28.68 9.11 -27.44
CA ILE A 51 -29.80 8.20 -27.16
C ILE A 51 -30.10 7.28 -28.37
N GLU A 52 -29.31 7.40 -29.45
CA GLU A 52 -29.52 6.60 -30.65
C GLU A 52 -29.48 5.08 -30.37
N GLY A 53 -30.49 4.39 -30.85
CA GLY A 53 -30.61 2.93 -30.64
C GLY A 53 -31.22 2.51 -29.29
N LEU A 54 -31.57 3.48 -28.43
CA LEU A 54 -32.25 3.20 -27.15
C LEU A 54 -33.76 3.47 -27.28
N ASP A 55 -34.57 2.66 -26.60
CA ASP A 55 -35.98 2.90 -26.43
C ASP A 55 -36.17 4.06 -25.42
N GLN A 56 -36.56 5.22 -25.93
CA GLN A 56 -36.65 6.46 -25.12
C GLN A 56 -37.60 6.31 -23.92
N ASP A 57 -38.65 5.55 -24.05
CA ASP A 57 -39.63 5.32 -22.98
C ASP A 57 -39.05 4.49 -21.82
N LYS A 58 -37.91 3.81 -22.02
CA LYS A 58 -37.21 3.01 -21.01
C LYS A 58 -36.08 3.75 -20.31
N VAL A 59 -35.66 4.92 -20.82
CA VAL A 59 -34.60 5.72 -20.19
C VAL A 59 -35.17 6.43 -18.98
N LYS A 60 -34.63 6.13 -17.81
CA LYS A 60 -35.10 6.66 -16.53
C LYS A 60 -34.34 7.94 -16.17
N ALA A 61 -34.96 8.81 -15.41
CA ALA A 61 -34.29 9.98 -14.84
C ALA A 61 -33.43 9.58 -13.60
N ILE A 62 -32.30 10.31 -13.40
CA ILE A 62 -31.56 10.24 -12.14
C ILE A 62 -32.43 10.66 -10.99
N LYS A 63 -32.09 10.26 -9.75
CA LYS A 63 -32.82 10.68 -8.53
C LYS A 63 -32.32 12.00 -7.98
N GLY A 64 -31.09 12.38 -8.33
CA GLY A 64 -30.44 13.60 -7.90
C GLY A 64 -28.94 13.40 -7.59
N PRO A 65 -28.30 14.47 -7.15
CA PRO A 65 -26.90 14.41 -6.76
C PRO A 65 -26.75 13.62 -5.44
N LEU A 66 -25.75 12.75 -5.37
CA LEU A 66 -25.41 12.03 -4.15
C LEU A 66 -24.68 12.92 -3.14
N THR A 67 -23.87 13.84 -3.62
CA THR A 67 -23.14 14.86 -2.85
C THR A 67 -22.68 15.99 -3.75
N GLU A 68 -22.65 17.20 -3.21
CA GLU A 68 -22.08 18.39 -3.87
C GLU A 68 -20.62 18.66 -3.46
N GLN A 69 -20.13 17.90 -2.47
CA GLN A 69 -18.77 18.14 -1.92
C GLN A 69 -17.69 17.40 -2.66
N ILE A 70 -18.01 16.30 -3.32
CA ILE A 70 -17.07 15.48 -4.07
C ILE A 70 -17.48 15.43 -5.54
N LYS A 71 -16.56 15.86 -6.41
CA LYS A 71 -16.65 15.73 -7.86
C LYS A 71 -15.36 15.09 -8.37
N ILE A 72 -15.46 14.15 -9.28
CA ILE A 72 -14.28 13.50 -9.87
C ILE A 72 -13.88 14.28 -11.12
N LYS A 73 -12.67 14.83 -11.14
CA LYS A 73 -12.14 15.62 -12.26
C LYS A 73 -11.69 14.72 -13.41
N ASP A 74 -11.58 15.27 -14.63
CA ASP A 74 -11.21 14.50 -15.82
C ASP A 74 -9.93 13.66 -15.65
N LYS A 75 -8.87 14.25 -15.10
CA LYS A 75 -7.60 13.51 -14.88
C LYS A 75 -7.73 12.32 -13.94
N ASP A 76 -8.63 12.41 -12.95
CA ASP A 76 -8.91 11.30 -12.04
C ASP A 76 -9.86 10.30 -12.71
N LEU A 77 -10.81 10.73 -13.53
CA LEU A 77 -11.62 9.85 -14.38
C LEU A 77 -10.76 9.04 -15.35
N ASP A 78 -9.80 9.68 -16.03
CA ASP A 78 -8.85 9.01 -16.90
C ASP A 78 -8.06 7.91 -16.16
N LEU A 79 -7.68 8.17 -14.91
CA LEU A 79 -7.03 7.16 -14.07
C LEU A 79 -7.96 5.99 -13.77
N TYR A 80 -9.20 6.26 -13.39
CA TYR A 80 -10.20 5.21 -13.12
C TYR A 80 -10.53 4.39 -14.38
N GLN A 81 -10.67 5.03 -15.54
CA GLN A 81 -10.90 4.33 -16.80
C GLN A 81 -9.71 3.44 -17.17
N TRP A 82 -8.48 3.94 -17.02
CA TRP A 82 -7.29 3.13 -17.23
C TRP A 82 -7.25 1.94 -16.27
N MET A 83 -7.53 2.15 -14.98
CA MET A 83 -7.54 1.07 -13.99
C MET A 83 -8.62 0.03 -14.30
N ALA A 84 -9.84 0.46 -14.63
CA ALA A 84 -10.95 -0.43 -14.98
C ALA A 84 -10.58 -1.35 -16.17
N ASN A 85 -9.94 -0.78 -17.19
CA ASN A 85 -9.50 -1.53 -18.37
C ASN A 85 -8.31 -2.44 -18.06
N TYR A 86 -7.30 -1.95 -17.34
CA TYR A 86 -6.07 -2.70 -17.07
C TYR A 86 -6.28 -3.85 -16.10
N TYR A 87 -7.09 -3.64 -15.05
CA TYR A 87 -7.39 -4.65 -14.03
C TYR A 87 -8.68 -5.42 -14.29
N HIS A 88 -9.38 -5.16 -15.43
CA HIS A 88 -10.66 -5.78 -15.81
C HIS A 88 -11.72 -5.70 -14.69
N TYR A 89 -11.86 -4.50 -14.09
CA TYR A 89 -12.76 -4.27 -12.98
C TYR A 89 -13.84 -3.22 -13.35
N PRO A 90 -15.14 -3.42 -12.94
CA PRO A 90 -16.21 -2.50 -13.32
C PRO A 90 -15.95 -1.06 -12.86
N LEU A 91 -16.00 -0.10 -13.79
CA LEU A 91 -15.64 1.30 -13.56
C LEU A 91 -16.45 1.94 -12.43
N GLY A 92 -17.78 1.78 -12.44
CA GLY A 92 -18.65 2.35 -11.39
C GLY A 92 -18.35 1.80 -10.00
N GLN A 93 -18.04 0.50 -9.91
CA GLN A 93 -17.66 -0.15 -8.66
C GLN A 93 -16.26 0.31 -8.21
N LEU A 94 -15.30 0.45 -9.13
CA LEU A 94 -13.95 0.93 -8.83
C LEU A 94 -13.97 2.33 -8.22
N VAL A 95 -14.71 3.25 -8.84
CA VAL A 95 -14.89 4.61 -8.32
C VAL A 95 -15.50 4.55 -6.92
N TRP A 96 -16.58 3.79 -6.75
CA TRP A 96 -17.28 3.68 -5.48
C TRP A 96 -16.40 3.09 -4.36
N ASP A 97 -15.63 2.04 -4.66
CA ASP A 97 -14.75 1.38 -3.70
C ASP A 97 -13.57 2.29 -3.25
N SER A 98 -13.21 3.28 -4.04
CA SER A 98 -12.14 4.24 -3.72
C SER A 98 -12.63 5.48 -2.97
N LEU A 99 -13.94 5.78 -3.01
CA LEU A 99 -14.51 6.93 -2.33
C LEU A 99 -14.59 6.74 -0.80
N PRO A 100 -14.49 7.84 -0.03
CA PRO A 100 -14.80 7.80 1.39
C PRO A 100 -16.30 7.62 1.59
N LYS A 101 -16.68 7.15 2.78
CA LYS A 101 -18.10 7.10 3.15
C LYS A 101 -18.69 8.52 3.10
N ILE A 102 -19.73 8.71 2.29
CA ILE A 102 -20.41 10.00 2.14
C ILE A 102 -21.22 10.31 3.41
N LEU A 103 -21.03 11.51 3.95
CA LEU A 103 -21.63 11.94 5.21
C LEU A 103 -22.43 13.22 5.03
N LYS A 104 -23.63 13.28 5.63
CA LYS A 104 -24.49 14.48 5.62
C LYS A 104 -23.98 15.61 6.52
N ARG A 105 -23.31 15.28 7.62
CA ARG A 105 -22.78 16.23 8.62
C ARG A 105 -21.38 15.81 9.04
N PRO A 106 -20.35 16.15 8.27
CA PRO A 106 -18.96 15.86 8.64
C PRO A 106 -18.50 16.77 9.79
N ARG A 107 -17.52 16.29 10.56
CA ARG A 107 -16.83 17.09 11.59
C ARG A 107 -15.71 17.90 10.96
N GLU A 108 -15.13 18.84 11.73
CA GLU A 108 -13.98 19.59 11.30
C GLU A 108 -12.75 18.68 11.06
N LEU A 109 -12.03 18.95 9.97
CA LEU A 109 -10.86 18.17 9.54
C LEU A 109 -9.65 18.49 10.42
N LYS A 110 -9.01 17.45 10.95
CA LYS A 110 -7.77 17.56 11.72
C LYS A 110 -6.55 17.56 10.80
N PHE A 111 -5.56 18.38 11.13
CA PHE A 111 -4.26 18.43 10.46
C PHE A 111 -3.16 18.84 11.43
N THR A 112 -1.91 18.63 11.03
CA THR A 112 -0.74 19.13 11.76
C THR A 112 -0.18 20.33 10.99
N GLN A 113 -0.07 21.49 11.65
CA GLN A 113 0.60 22.64 11.06
C GLN A 113 2.11 22.48 11.21
N GLY A 114 2.83 22.66 10.12
CA GLY A 114 4.28 22.62 10.14
C GLY A 114 4.89 23.91 10.69
N GLU A 115 6.05 23.80 11.35
CA GLU A 115 6.74 24.89 12.04
C GLU A 115 7.67 25.72 11.13
N GLY A 116 8.12 25.11 10.02
CA GLY A 116 8.96 25.79 9.02
C GLY A 116 10.36 26.14 9.48
N LYS A 117 10.95 25.39 10.41
CA LYS A 117 12.35 25.61 10.85
C LYS A 117 13.33 25.47 9.69
N GLU A 118 14.44 26.14 9.77
CA GLU A 118 15.55 25.93 8.84
C GLU A 118 16.11 24.50 8.99
N PHE A 119 16.64 23.97 7.91
CA PHE A 119 17.26 22.64 7.95
C PHE A 119 18.46 22.64 8.88
N SER A 120 18.45 21.77 9.89
CA SER A 120 19.60 21.50 10.75
C SER A 120 20.60 20.50 10.12
N PHE A 121 20.39 20.12 8.87
CA PHE A 121 21.21 19.17 8.12
C PHE A 121 21.59 19.75 6.76
N THR A 122 22.68 19.22 6.20
CA THR A 122 23.08 19.45 4.81
C THR A 122 23.12 18.11 4.09
N LEU A 123 22.69 18.12 2.81
CA LEU A 123 22.81 16.93 1.96
C LEU A 123 24.29 16.60 1.76
N ASN A 124 24.64 15.34 1.96
CA ASN A 124 26.02 14.85 1.77
C ASN A 124 26.39 14.74 0.27
N GLU A 125 27.62 14.30 0.01
CA GLU A 125 28.19 14.17 -1.35
C GLU A 125 27.42 13.23 -2.28
N GLU A 126 26.75 12.19 -1.75
CA GLU A 126 25.92 11.28 -2.55
C GLU A 126 24.50 11.83 -2.72
N GLN A 127 23.91 12.45 -1.69
CA GLN A 127 22.53 12.94 -1.71
C GLN A 127 22.36 14.19 -2.57
N ARG A 128 23.35 15.11 -2.57
CA ARG A 128 23.25 16.39 -3.29
C ARG A 128 23.10 16.20 -4.80
N PRO A 129 23.92 15.40 -5.51
CA PRO A 129 23.73 15.17 -6.94
C PRO A 129 22.39 14.56 -7.28
N VAL A 130 21.90 13.62 -6.47
CA VAL A 130 20.60 12.99 -6.64
C VAL A 130 19.48 14.02 -6.49
N PHE A 131 19.53 14.83 -5.45
CA PHE A 131 18.57 15.90 -5.23
C PHE A 131 18.55 16.89 -6.41
N GLU A 132 19.71 17.37 -6.88
CA GLU A 132 19.79 18.33 -7.99
C GLU A 132 19.28 17.75 -9.31
N ASP A 133 19.58 16.46 -9.62
CA ASP A 133 19.05 15.84 -10.84
C ASP A 133 17.52 15.72 -10.81
N ILE A 134 16.94 15.32 -9.68
CA ILE A 134 15.48 15.25 -9.53
C ILE A 134 14.87 16.66 -9.55
N LYS A 135 15.48 17.62 -8.82
CA LYS A 135 15.03 19.02 -8.74
C LYS A 135 14.93 19.66 -10.14
N ASN A 136 15.93 19.45 -10.99
CA ASN A 136 15.94 19.99 -12.36
C ASN A 136 14.78 19.46 -13.23
N LYS A 137 14.12 18.38 -12.82
CA LYS A 137 13.01 17.76 -13.54
C LYS A 137 11.64 17.97 -12.88
N LEU A 138 11.60 18.61 -11.69
CA LEU A 138 10.35 18.79 -10.93
C LEU A 138 9.22 19.48 -11.73
N PHE A 139 9.58 20.42 -12.60
CA PHE A 139 8.59 21.24 -13.32
C PHE A 139 8.62 21.05 -14.84
N SER A 140 9.35 20.05 -15.33
CA SER A 140 9.50 19.76 -16.76
C SER A 140 8.47 18.76 -17.31
N GLY A 141 7.50 18.35 -16.50
CA GLY A 141 6.50 17.37 -16.85
C GLY A 141 6.70 16.03 -16.14
N PHE A 142 6.22 14.93 -16.74
CA PHE A 142 6.36 13.61 -16.16
C PHE A 142 7.81 13.12 -16.23
N SER A 143 8.34 12.75 -15.08
CA SER A 143 9.61 12.02 -14.96
C SER A 143 9.49 10.94 -13.89
N LYS A 144 10.13 9.80 -14.10
CA LYS A 144 10.11 8.66 -13.19
C LYS A 144 11.52 8.44 -12.63
N HIS A 145 11.66 8.45 -11.31
CA HIS A 145 12.92 8.32 -10.59
C HIS A 145 12.87 7.13 -9.64
N LEU A 146 13.93 6.33 -9.59
CA LEU A 146 14.17 5.32 -8.57
C LEU A 146 15.32 5.78 -7.68
N LEU A 147 15.03 6.01 -6.40
CA LEU A 147 16.02 6.29 -5.37
C LEU A 147 16.35 5.01 -4.60
N HIS A 148 17.34 4.28 -5.08
CA HIS A 148 17.86 3.07 -4.46
C HIS A 148 18.93 3.44 -3.42
N GLY A 149 18.58 3.43 -2.15
CA GLY A 149 19.49 3.83 -1.08
C GLY A 149 19.49 2.82 0.06
N VAL A 150 20.67 2.39 0.49
CA VAL A 150 20.81 1.47 1.63
C VAL A 150 20.07 2.01 2.87
N THR A 151 19.66 1.12 3.76
CA THR A 151 19.01 1.52 5.01
C THR A 151 19.91 2.48 5.79
N GLY A 152 19.36 3.63 6.22
CA GLY A 152 20.14 4.67 6.89
C GLY A 152 20.96 5.56 5.95
N SER A 153 20.78 5.50 4.62
CA SER A 153 21.42 6.41 3.66
C SER A 153 20.86 7.83 3.66
N GLY A 154 19.78 8.06 4.41
CA GLY A 154 19.15 9.38 4.50
C GLY A 154 18.25 9.74 3.32
N LYS A 155 17.58 8.78 2.69
CA LYS A 155 16.55 9.02 1.66
C LYS A 155 15.54 10.08 2.10
N SER A 156 15.14 10.06 3.37
CA SER A 156 14.17 11.02 3.93
C SER A 156 14.62 12.48 3.86
N PHE A 157 15.92 12.76 3.91
CA PHE A 157 16.45 14.12 3.77
C PHE A 157 16.39 14.59 2.30
N VAL A 158 16.61 13.69 1.35
CA VAL A 158 16.38 13.97 -0.07
C VAL A 158 14.89 14.26 -0.31
N TYR A 159 13.99 13.45 0.24
CA TYR A 159 12.54 13.69 0.15
C TYR A 159 12.16 15.06 0.75
N LEU A 160 12.62 15.35 1.95
CA LEU A 160 12.32 16.61 2.63
C LEU A 160 12.82 17.82 1.82
N SER A 161 13.98 17.71 1.20
CA SER A 161 14.52 18.76 0.33
C SER A 161 13.65 18.94 -0.93
N LEU A 162 13.21 17.84 -1.56
CA LEU A 162 12.29 17.89 -2.70
C LEU A 162 10.92 18.44 -2.30
N PHE A 163 10.39 18.07 -1.13
CA PHE A 163 9.13 18.63 -0.62
C PHE A 163 9.20 20.14 -0.50
N LYS A 164 10.28 20.66 0.08
CA LYS A 164 10.47 22.12 0.25
C LYS A 164 10.44 22.86 -1.10
N GLU A 165 11.10 22.33 -2.13
CA GLU A 165 11.09 22.93 -3.47
C GLU A 165 9.68 22.93 -4.07
N VAL A 166 8.97 21.80 -4.01
CA VAL A 166 7.62 21.68 -4.59
C VAL A 166 6.60 22.52 -3.84
N LEU A 167 6.63 22.51 -2.51
CA LEU A 167 5.71 23.27 -1.66
C LEU A 167 5.93 24.76 -1.81
N ASN A 168 7.19 25.22 -1.90
CA ASN A 168 7.54 26.63 -2.15
C ASN A 168 7.07 27.12 -3.53
N SER A 169 6.92 26.22 -4.51
CA SER A 169 6.35 26.55 -5.81
C SER A 169 4.81 26.63 -5.83
N GLY A 170 4.15 26.49 -4.69
CA GLY A 170 2.68 26.47 -4.57
C GLY A 170 2.03 25.15 -4.95
N LYS A 171 2.82 24.06 -5.09
CA LYS A 171 2.30 22.72 -5.42
C LYS A 171 2.27 21.83 -4.19
N SER A 172 1.34 20.88 -4.18
CA SER A 172 1.20 19.89 -3.10
C SER A 172 2.01 18.65 -3.38
N VAL A 173 2.28 17.90 -2.32
CA VAL A 173 3.02 16.62 -2.36
C VAL A 173 2.15 15.50 -1.82
N LEU A 174 2.16 14.36 -2.50
CA LEU A 174 1.62 13.10 -2.00
C LEU A 174 2.77 12.15 -1.67
N PHE A 175 2.90 11.80 -0.39
CA PHE A 175 3.90 10.87 0.13
C PHE A 175 3.23 9.58 0.57
N LEU A 176 3.53 8.48 -0.13
CA LEU A 176 2.96 7.16 0.11
C LEU A 176 3.93 6.31 0.94
N LEU A 177 3.40 5.71 1.99
CA LEU A 177 4.10 4.80 2.89
C LEU A 177 3.36 3.46 3.00
N PRO A 178 4.07 2.33 3.21
CA PRO A 178 3.45 1.02 3.36
C PRO A 178 2.66 0.87 4.65
N GLU A 179 3.13 1.44 5.76
CA GLU A 179 2.55 1.23 7.09
C GLU A 179 2.23 2.51 7.84
N ILE A 180 1.12 2.46 8.57
CA ILE A 180 0.60 3.56 9.37
C ILE A 180 1.52 3.96 10.54
N ASN A 181 2.23 3.01 11.14
CA ASN A 181 3.08 3.29 12.30
C ASN A 181 4.29 4.15 11.95
N LEU A 182 4.81 4.03 10.74
CA LEU A 182 5.87 4.87 10.21
C LEU A 182 5.42 6.31 9.95
N THR A 183 4.12 6.51 9.72
CA THR A 183 3.53 7.82 9.44
C THR A 183 3.79 8.84 10.54
N LYS A 184 3.74 8.44 11.83
CA LYS A 184 3.98 9.35 12.96
C LYS A 184 5.42 9.88 13.00
N GLN A 185 6.40 9.05 12.66
CA GLN A 185 7.80 9.46 12.61
C GLN A 185 8.02 10.49 11.50
N PHE A 186 7.47 10.27 10.32
CA PHE A 186 7.56 11.22 9.21
C PHE A 186 6.80 12.51 9.48
N VAL A 187 5.62 12.45 10.12
CA VAL A 187 4.90 13.67 10.53
C VAL A 187 5.75 14.51 11.45
N ASN A 188 6.35 13.90 12.47
CA ASN A 188 7.21 14.62 13.42
C ASN A 188 8.44 15.23 12.73
N LEU A 189 9.08 14.50 11.83
CA LEU A 189 10.22 15.00 11.07
C LEU A 189 9.82 16.16 10.15
N PHE A 190 8.76 15.96 9.37
CA PHE A 190 8.39 16.95 8.34
C PHE A 190 7.74 18.19 8.94
N SER A 191 6.96 18.06 10.03
CA SER A 191 6.35 19.21 10.70
C SER A 191 7.37 20.20 11.27
N GLN A 192 8.58 19.75 11.60
CA GLN A 192 9.63 20.64 12.07
C GLN A 192 10.13 21.59 10.97
N TYR A 193 10.23 21.11 9.72
CA TYR A 193 10.95 21.80 8.66
C TYR A 193 10.06 22.39 7.56
N LEU A 194 8.83 21.93 7.42
CA LEU A 194 7.90 22.42 6.42
C LEU A 194 6.92 23.41 7.04
N ASN A 195 6.61 24.52 6.34
CA ASN A 195 5.63 25.51 6.78
C ASN A 195 4.31 25.37 6.00
N VAL A 196 3.72 24.18 6.04
CA VAL A 196 2.45 23.88 5.35
C VAL A 196 1.60 22.94 6.20
N PRO A 197 0.28 22.88 5.98
CA PRO A 197 -0.58 21.86 6.56
C PRO A 197 -0.17 20.46 6.13
N ILE A 198 -0.08 19.53 7.08
CA ILE A 198 0.21 18.12 6.87
C ILE A 198 -1.02 17.31 7.22
N TYR A 199 -1.53 16.57 6.25
CA TYR A 199 -2.70 15.69 6.40
C TYR A 199 -2.28 14.23 6.37
N LEU A 200 -2.88 13.43 7.26
CA LEU A 200 -2.74 11.98 7.27
C LEU A 200 -3.93 11.32 6.59
N TYR A 201 -3.68 10.30 5.77
CA TYR A 201 -4.74 9.50 5.14
C TYR A 201 -4.43 8.00 5.21
N HIS A 202 -5.11 7.30 6.12
CA HIS A 202 -4.92 5.87 6.38
C HIS A 202 -6.21 5.20 6.88
N SER A 203 -6.17 3.89 7.14
CA SER A 203 -7.35 3.11 7.56
C SER A 203 -7.99 3.64 8.84
N ASP A 204 -7.19 4.05 9.83
CA ASP A 204 -7.64 4.37 11.19
C ASP A 204 -8.13 5.82 11.38
N ILE A 205 -7.97 6.71 10.39
CA ILE A 205 -8.61 8.02 10.48
C ILE A 205 -10.12 7.89 10.31
N SER A 206 -10.87 8.78 10.97
CA SER A 206 -12.34 8.73 10.97
C SER A 206 -12.90 8.90 9.55
N ASN A 207 -14.07 8.31 9.30
CA ASN A 207 -14.78 8.53 8.03
C ASN A 207 -15.09 10.01 7.78
N SER A 208 -15.28 10.80 8.86
CA SER A 208 -15.45 12.25 8.75
C SER A 208 -14.22 12.94 8.22
N ASP A 209 -13.03 12.60 8.75
CA ASP A 209 -11.77 13.18 8.29
C ASP A 209 -11.49 12.78 6.83
N LYS A 210 -11.74 11.52 6.45
CA LYS A 210 -11.62 11.05 5.06
C LYS A 210 -12.50 11.86 4.12
N TYR A 211 -13.78 12.03 4.46
CA TYR A 211 -14.73 12.76 3.63
C TYR A 211 -14.39 14.24 3.51
N CYS A 212 -14.04 14.88 4.64
CA CYS A 212 -13.66 16.28 4.66
C CYS A 212 -12.36 16.54 3.87
N LEU A 213 -11.37 15.64 4.01
CA LEU A 213 -10.12 15.78 3.26
C LEU A 213 -10.36 15.65 1.75
N TRP A 214 -11.20 14.71 1.32
CA TRP A 214 -11.58 14.57 -0.08
C TRP A 214 -12.18 15.86 -0.65
N GLY A 215 -13.16 16.45 0.05
CA GLY A 215 -13.78 17.71 -0.36
C GLY A 215 -12.82 18.90 -0.35
N LYS A 216 -11.90 18.92 0.64
CA LYS A 216 -10.92 20.01 0.79
C LYS A 216 -9.85 20.00 -0.30
N VAL A 217 -9.24 18.83 -0.56
CA VAL A 217 -8.09 18.75 -1.51
C VAL A 217 -8.46 19.07 -2.96
N GLN A 218 -9.72 18.97 -3.32
CA GLN A 218 -10.23 19.39 -4.62
C GLN A 218 -10.22 20.92 -4.84
N LYS A 219 -10.37 21.65 -3.74
CA LYS A 219 -10.57 23.13 -3.73
C LYS A 219 -9.32 23.87 -3.26
N LEU A 220 -8.26 23.15 -2.85
CA LEU A 220 -7.04 23.78 -2.35
C LEU A 220 -6.36 24.62 -3.42
N SER A 221 -6.08 25.87 -3.04
CA SER A 221 -5.16 26.78 -3.73
C SER A 221 -3.77 26.79 -3.07
N GLU A 222 -3.70 26.49 -1.77
CA GLU A 222 -2.48 26.47 -1.00
C GLU A 222 -1.80 25.08 -1.03
N PRO A 223 -0.46 25.04 -0.98
CA PRO A 223 0.27 23.78 -0.98
C PRO A 223 0.09 23.04 0.35
N VAL A 224 0.00 21.71 0.25
CA VAL A 224 -0.11 20.81 1.41
C VAL A 224 0.77 19.58 1.22
N LEU A 225 1.20 18.98 2.34
CA LEU A 225 1.78 17.64 2.34
C LEU A 225 0.70 16.64 2.76
N ILE A 226 0.45 15.64 1.93
CA ILE A 226 -0.40 14.50 2.28
C ILE A 226 0.49 13.29 2.48
N ILE A 227 0.44 12.72 3.67
CA ILE A 227 1.12 11.47 4.02
C ILE A 227 0.07 10.39 4.14
N GLY A 228 0.20 9.33 3.35
CA GLY A 228 -0.83 8.31 3.36
C GLY A 228 -0.35 6.94 2.90
N VAL A 229 -1.25 5.99 3.05
CA VAL A 229 -1.10 4.62 2.55
C VAL A 229 -1.73 4.50 1.15
N ARG A 230 -1.71 3.32 0.56
CA ARG A 230 -2.20 3.06 -0.82
C ARG A 230 -3.53 3.75 -1.19
N SER A 231 -4.49 3.85 -0.26
CA SER A 231 -5.81 4.46 -0.53
C SER A 231 -5.77 5.98 -0.72
N SER A 232 -4.72 6.67 -0.23
CA SER A 232 -4.56 8.12 -0.44
C SER A 232 -4.25 8.49 -1.89
N LEU A 233 -3.89 7.52 -2.70
CA LEU A 233 -3.65 7.68 -4.12
C LEU A 233 -4.87 8.20 -4.90
N PHE A 234 -6.08 7.89 -4.41
CA PHE A 234 -7.33 8.31 -5.04
C PHE A 234 -7.76 9.72 -4.67
N LEU A 235 -7.08 10.38 -3.73
CA LEU A 235 -7.39 11.76 -3.38
C LEU A 235 -7.27 12.70 -4.61
N PRO A 236 -8.29 13.51 -4.91
CA PRO A 236 -8.32 14.40 -6.06
C PRO A 236 -7.60 15.72 -5.76
N ILE A 237 -6.30 15.66 -5.53
CA ILE A 237 -5.48 16.81 -5.13
C ILE A 237 -5.36 17.78 -6.31
N ASN A 238 -5.88 19.00 -6.14
CA ASN A 238 -5.99 19.95 -7.25
C ASN A 238 -4.64 20.44 -7.80
N ASN A 239 -3.69 20.72 -6.92
CA ASN A 239 -2.39 21.31 -7.24
C ASN A 239 -1.23 20.35 -6.98
N LEU A 240 -1.43 19.04 -7.18
CA LEU A 240 -0.38 18.05 -6.98
C LEU A 240 0.83 18.33 -7.89
N GLY A 241 2.03 18.33 -7.30
CA GLY A 241 3.29 18.61 -8.00
C GLY A 241 4.32 17.47 -7.90
N LEU A 242 4.17 16.56 -6.94
CA LEU A 242 5.10 15.44 -6.75
C LEU A 242 4.40 14.27 -6.06
N ILE A 243 4.72 13.07 -6.50
CA ILE A 243 4.38 11.84 -5.77
C ILE A 243 5.68 11.16 -5.35
N ILE A 244 5.78 10.76 -4.07
CA ILE A 244 6.85 9.89 -3.60
C ILE A 244 6.22 8.61 -3.03
N VAL A 245 6.75 7.46 -3.40
CA VAL A 245 6.40 6.15 -2.87
C VAL A 245 7.64 5.61 -2.17
N ASP A 246 7.65 5.63 -0.85
CA ASP A 246 8.76 5.06 -0.08
C ASP A 246 8.52 3.58 0.20
N GLU A 247 9.62 2.81 0.29
CA GLU A 247 9.61 1.34 0.38
C GLU A 247 8.72 0.70 -0.71
N GLU A 248 8.92 1.10 -1.98
CA GLU A 248 8.08 0.74 -3.13
C GLU A 248 7.88 -0.76 -3.34
N HIS A 249 8.80 -1.57 -2.78
CA HIS A 249 8.80 -3.03 -2.85
C HIS A 249 7.81 -3.69 -1.87
N ASP A 250 7.28 -2.91 -0.91
CA ASP A 250 6.45 -3.48 0.17
C ASP A 250 5.15 -4.07 -0.37
N ALA A 251 4.85 -5.29 0.09
CA ALA A 251 3.67 -6.04 -0.35
C ALA A 251 2.34 -5.36 0.01
N SER A 252 2.31 -4.45 1.01
CA SER A 252 1.11 -3.73 1.40
C SER A 252 0.59 -2.75 0.32
N PHE A 253 1.42 -2.40 -0.67
CA PHE A 253 0.98 -1.66 -1.85
C PHE A 253 0.12 -2.50 -2.80
N LYS A 254 0.15 -3.82 -2.71
CA LYS A 254 -0.76 -4.70 -3.44
C LYS A 254 -2.08 -4.81 -2.68
N GLN A 255 -3.18 -4.53 -3.36
CA GLN A 255 -4.52 -4.82 -2.87
C GLN A 255 -4.95 -6.20 -3.33
N ASP A 256 -5.43 -7.05 -2.41
CA ASP A 256 -5.76 -8.45 -2.69
C ASP A 256 -7.28 -8.71 -2.72
N ASP A 257 -8.09 -7.72 -2.32
CA ASP A 257 -9.55 -7.78 -2.36
C ASP A 257 -10.13 -6.79 -3.38
N ARG A 258 -11.33 -7.05 -3.89
CA ARG A 258 -12.03 -6.20 -4.88
C ARG A 258 -11.17 -5.96 -6.12
N CYS A 259 -10.87 -4.70 -6.47
CA CYS A 259 -9.91 -4.40 -7.52
C CYS A 259 -8.48 -4.69 -7.03
N THR A 260 -7.85 -5.73 -7.56
CA THR A 260 -6.53 -6.21 -7.15
C THR A 260 -5.41 -5.42 -7.82
N TYR A 261 -5.30 -4.12 -7.52
CA TYR A 261 -4.28 -3.24 -8.08
C TYR A 261 -3.00 -3.17 -7.24
N ASN A 262 -1.90 -2.74 -7.87
CA ASN A 262 -0.68 -2.33 -7.18
C ASN A 262 -0.61 -0.80 -7.12
N ALA A 263 -0.59 -0.23 -5.89
CA ALA A 263 -0.61 1.22 -5.70
C ALA A 263 0.64 1.92 -6.26
N ARG A 264 1.82 1.29 -6.27
CA ARG A 264 3.03 1.80 -6.93
C ARG A 264 2.77 2.03 -8.42
N ASP A 265 2.22 1.06 -9.12
CA ASP A 265 2.00 1.13 -10.56
C ASP A 265 0.90 2.14 -10.90
N VAL A 266 -0.16 2.20 -10.09
CA VAL A 266 -1.21 3.23 -10.19
C VAL A 266 -0.65 4.63 -9.90
N ALA A 267 0.28 4.77 -8.93
CA ALA A 267 0.95 6.06 -8.66
C ALA A 267 1.76 6.55 -9.85
N VAL A 268 2.52 5.66 -10.51
CA VAL A 268 3.26 5.96 -11.75
C VAL A 268 2.30 6.44 -12.84
N LYS A 269 1.18 5.74 -13.02
CA LYS A 269 0.16 6.13 -14.01
C LYS A 269 -0.49 7.47 -13.67
N LYS A 270 -0.84 7.70 -12.40
CA LYS A 270 -1.38 8.99 -11.93
C LYS A 270 -0.41 10.14 -12.21
N ALA A 271 0.87 9.96 -11.87
CA ALA A 271 1.91 10.96 -12.14
C ALA A 271 2.03 11.26 -13.64
N SER A 272 2.00 10.22 -14.48
CA SER A 272 2.03 10.36 -15.95
C SER A 272 0.83 11.15 -16.48
N LEU A 273 -0.40 10.82 -16.07
CA LEU A 273 -1.61 11.52 -16.48
C LEU A 273 -1.63 12.99 -16.02
N GLN A 274 -1.10 13.26 -14.84
CA GLN A 274 -1.01 14.61 -14.30
C GLN A 274 0.22 15.39 -14.78
N ARG A 275 1.13 14.73 -15.50
CA ARG A 275 2.39 15.29 -16.02
C ARG A 275 3.27 15.86 -14.91
N ILE A 276 3.44 15.10 -13.83
CA ILE A 276 4.28 15.44 -12.68
C ILE A 276 5.33 14.36 -12.43
N PRO A 277 6.43 14.69 -11.75
CA PRO A 277 7.43 13.72 -11.37
C PRO A 277 6.93 12.73 -10.30
N ILE A 278 7.51 11.53 -10.33
CA ILE A 278 7.35 10.52 -9.29
C ILE A 278 8.70 9.97 -8.86
N VAL A 279 8.89 9.80 -7.55
CA VAL A 279 10.08 9.17 -6.97
C VAL A 279 9.65 7.88 -6.27
N LEU A 280 10.24 6.76 -6.68
CA LEU A 280 10.12 5.47 -6.02
C LEU A 280 11.36 5.28 -5.15
N GLY A 281 11.19 5.12 -3.84
CA GLY A 281 12.28 4.93 -2.90
C GLY A 281 12.32 3.53 -2.33
N SER A 282 13.50 2.95 -2.23
CA SER A 282 13.67 1.65 -1.58
C SER A 282 15.13 1.37 -1.22
N ALA A 283 15.34 0.57 -0.18
CA ALA A 283 16.64 -0.05 0.10
C ALA A 283 16.82 -1.36 -0.69
N THR A 284 15.72 -2.00 -1.03
CA THR A 284 15.66 -3.29 -1.72
C THR A 284 14.58 -3.23 -2.81
N PRO A 285 14.81 -2.49 -3.91
CA PRO A 285 13.82 -2.34 -4.96
C PRO A 285 13.29 -3.67 -5.47
N SER A 286 11.99 -3.72 -5.84
CA SER A 286 11.43 -4.90 -6.48
C SER A 286 12.16 -5.19 -7.79
N LEU A 287 12.23 -6.47 -8.18
CA LEU A 287 12.95 -6.87 -9.39
C LEU A 287 12.35 -6.21 -10.64
N GLU A 288 11.04 -6.06 -10.68
CA GLU A 288 10.32 -5.41 -11.78
C GLU A 288 10.70 -3.93 -11.88
N THR A 289 10.73 -3.22 -10.76
CA THR A 289 11.15 -1.82 -10.71
C THR A 289 12.62 -1.70 -11.12
N LEU A 290 13.51 -2.47 -10.51
CA LEU A 290 14.93 -2.42 -10.79
C LEU A 290 15.22 -2.67 -12.28
N ASN A 291 14.64 -3.73 -12.85
CA ASN A 291 14.79 -4.06 -14.27
C ASN A 291 14.27 -2.95 -15.19
N SER A 292 13.10 -2.36 -14.87
CA SER A 292 12.53 -1.25 -15.63
C SER A 292 13.49 -0.06 -15.71
N PHE A 293 14.11 0.32 -14.59
CA PHE A 293 15.02 1.47 -14.54
C PHE A 293 16.39 1.16 -15.14
N GLN A 294 16.91 -0.04 -14.96
CA GLN A 294 18.16 -0.48 -15.63
C GLN A 294 18.00 -0.58 -17.14
N SER A 295 16.78 -0.84 -17.64
CA SER A 295 16.43 -0.82 -19.06
C SER A 295 16.17 0.59 -19.61
N GLY A 296 16.46 1.65 -18.85
CA GLY A 296 16.34 3.04 -19.29
C GLY A 296 14.94 3.63 -19.26
N GLN A 297 13.98 3.00 -18.55
CA GLN A 297 12.61 3.51 -18.43
C GLN A 297 12.44 4.54 -17.29
N GLY A 298 13.48 5.30 -16.97
CA GLY A 298 13.49 6.32 -15.93
C GLY A 298 14.90 6.64 -15.45
N HIS A 299 14.99 7.50 -14.43
CA HIS A 299 16.25 7.94 -13.84
C HIS A 299 16.57 7.09 -12.62
N TYR A 300 17.70 6.38 -12.66
CA TYR A 300 18.16 5.52 -11.57
C TYR A 300 19.22 6.21 -10.74
N HIS A 301 18.95 6.37 -9.43
CA HIS A 301 19.83 7.01 -8.48
C HIS A 301 20.21 6.05 -7.34
N THR A 302 21.45 6.11 -6.86
CA THR A 302 21.94 5.27 -5.78
C THR A 302 22.48 6.10 -4.63
N LEU A 303 22.23 5.63 -3.39
CA LEU A 303 22.85 6.12 -2.17
C LEU A 303 23.45 4.91 -1.44
N ASN A 304 24.77 4.72 -1.60
CA ASN A 304 25.45 3.50 -1.16
C ASN A 304 26.01 3.60 0.26
N LYS A 305 26.13 4.81 0.81
CA LYS A 305 26.70 5.06 2.13
C LYS A 305 25.61 5.34 3.15
N ARG A 306 25.77 4.80 4.36
CA ARG A 306 24.97 5.20 5.52
C ARG A 306 25.36 6.59 6.01
N MET A 307 24.41 7.29 6.60
CA MET A 307 24.69 8.57 7.25
C MET A 307 25.51 8.37 8.52
N GLY A 308 26.43 9.31 8.80
CA GLY A 308 27.35 9.24 9.93
C GLY A 308 28.41 8.16 9.76
N ASN A 309 28.92 7.67 10.88
CA ASN A 309 30.00 6.65 10.89
C ASN A 309 29.46 5.21 10.97
N SER A 310 28.18 4.99 10.68
CA SER A 310 27.61 3.64 10.74
C SER A 310 28.07 2.79 9.57
N THR A 311 28.70 1.66 9.88
CA THR A 311 29.08 0.64 8.89
C THR A 311 27.97 -0.38 8.69
N LEU A 312 28.00 -1.09 7.56
CA LEU A 312 27.16 -2.26 7.37
C LEU A 312 27.58 -3.36 8.36
N PRO A 313 26.64 -4.14 8.89
CA PRO A 313 26.97 -5.26 9.75
C PRO A 313 27.83 -6.28 9.00
N LYS A 314 28.73 -6.95 9.71
CA LYS A 314 29.46 -8.08 9.16
C LYS A 314 28.48 -9.23 8.95
N LEU A 315 28.44 -9.75 7.72
CA LEU A 315 27.64 -10.91 7.37
C LEU A 315 28.47 -12.18 7.53
N GLU A 316 27.96 -13.17 8.26
CA GLU A 316 28.56 -14.47 8.38
C GLU A 316 27.56 -15.55 7.95
N LEU A 317 27.95 -16.38 6.99
CA LEU A 317 27.15 -17.50 6.51
C LEU A 317 27.54 -18.77 7.28
N ILE A 318 26.54 -19.45 7.82
CA ILE A 318 26.71 -20.74 8.50
C ILE A 318 26.06 -21.81 7.61
N ASP A 319 26.86 -22.78 7.18
CA ASP A 319 26.37 -23.92 6.39
C ASP A 319 25.90 -25.04 7.32
N GLU A 320 24.58 -25.26 7.35
CA GLU A 320 23.97 -26.30 8.20
C GLU A 320 24.24 -27.73 7.72
N ARG A 321 24.83 -27.95 6.53
CA ARG A 321 24.96 -29.28 5.92
C ARG A 321 26.08 -30.13 6.51
N GLY A 322 27.08 -29.50 7.11
CA GLY A 322 28.32 -30.15 7.59
C GLY A 322 28.54 -30.15 9.09
N GLU A 323 27.70 -29.49 9.88
CA GLU A 323 27.89 -29.37 11.31
C GLU A 323 27.21 -30.53 12.10
N ASP A 324 27.75 -30.86 13.28
CA ASP A 324 27.14 -31.76 14.22
C ASP A 324 25.71 -31.27 14.56
N LYS A 325 24.73 -32.00 14.06
CA LYS A 325 23.32 -31.67 14.20
C LYS A 325 22.85 -32.07 15.59
N ASP A 326 22.92 -31.14 16.50
CA ASP A 326 22.15 -31.28 17.74
C ASP A 326 20.67 -31.23 17.38
N GLU A 327 19.99 -32.39 17.39
CA GLU A 327 18.57 -32.50 17.06
C GLU A 327 17.69 -31.64 17.97
N GLU A 328 18.16 -31.31 19.18
CA GLU A 328 17.43 -30.46 20.14
C GLU A 328 17.50 -28.99 19.74
N LEU A 329 18.60 -28.54 19.15
CA LEU A 329 18.80 -27.17 18.72
C LEU A 329 18.25 -26.87 17.31
N TRP A 330 18.06 -27.91 16.49
CA TRP A 330 17.60 -27.67 15.12
C TRP A 330 16.29 -26.83 15.05
N PRO A 331 16.24 -25.74 14.27
CA PRO A 331 17.12 -25.37 13.15
C PRO A 331 18.28 -24.42 13.52
N LEU A 332 18.54 -24.14 14.77
CA LEU A 332 19.72 -23.35 15.15
C LEU A 332 20.95 -24.27 15.20
N THR A 333 22.09 -23.74 14.80
CA THR A 333 23.38 -24.38 14.97
C THR A 333 23.97 -24.04 16.33
N ASN A 334 24.89 -24.86 16.85
CA ASN A 334 25.65 -24.55 18.07
C ASN A 334 26.31 -23.18 17.98
N LYS A 335 26.96 -22.88 16.85
CA LYS A 335 27.59 -21.59 16.59
C LYS A 335 26.60 -20.43 16.70
N THR A 336 25.38 -20.55 16.16
CA THR A 336 24.35 -19.52 16.28
C THR A 336 23.94 -19.27 17.73
N VAL A 337 23.79 -20.35 18.52
CA VAL A 337 23.43 -20.23 19.94
C VAL A 337 24.55 -19.59 20.74
N ASP A 338 25.80 -19.98 20.48
CA ASP A 338 26.99 -19.39 21.14
C ASP A 338 27.11 -17.89 20.86
N GLU A 339 26.92 -17.44 19.63
CA GLU A 339 26.93 -16.01 19.26
C GLU A 339 25.80 -15.24 19.94
N ILE A 340 24.60 -15.83 20.05
CA ILE A 340 23.48 -15.23 20.80
C ILE A 340 23.87 -15.08 22.29
N GLN A 341 24.43 -16.10 22.92
CA GLN A 341 24.85 -16.06 24.32
C GLN A 341 25.95 -15.01 24.54
N GLN A 342 26.96 -14.95 23.66
CA GLN A 342 28.00 -13.93 23.73
C GLN A 342 27.45 -12.51 23.60
N ALA A 343 26.52 -12.26 22.69
CA ALA A 343 25.89 -10.96 22.57
C ALA A 343 25.11 -10.57 23.85
N LEU A 344 24.38 -11.52 24.43
CA LEU A 344 23.66 -11.28 25.68
C LEU A 344 24.60 -11.03 26.88
N THR A 345 25.75 -11.70 26.95
CA THR A 345 26.75 -11.43 28.01
C THR A 345 27.38 -10.03 27.88
N ARG A 346 27.41 -9.47 26.65
CA ARG A 346 27.84 -8.08 26.43
C ARG A 346 26.71 -7.05 26.63
N ASN A 347 25.54 -7.47 27.15
CA ASN A 347 24.32 -6.66 27.27
C ASN A 347 23.84 -6.07 25.92
N GLU A 348 24.06 -6.78 24.83
CA GLU A 348 23.58 -6.44 23.50
C GLU A 348 22.21 -7.08 23.22
N GLN A 349 21.44 -6.46 22.33
CA GLN A 349 20.16 -7.02 21.87
C GLN A 349 20.36 -7.92 20.66
N VAL A 350 19.60 -9.01 20.63
CA VAL A 350 19.62 -9.99 19.53
C VAL A 350 18.25 -10.04 18.87
N ILE A 351 18.21 -9.97 17.54
CA ILE A 351 17.00 -10.17 16.74
C ILE A 351 17.14 -11.49 15.98
N VAL A 352 16.26 -12.43 16.27
CA VAL A 352 16.16 -13.70 15.53
C VAL A 352 14.99 -13.59 14.56
N PHE A 353 15.30 -13.52 13.27
CA PHE A 353 14.27 -13.39 12.22
C PHE A 353 13.97 -14.76 11.60
N ILE A 354 12.69 -15.13 11.62
CA ILE A 354 12.18 -16.34 10.97
C ILE A 354 10.88 -16.02 10.26
N ASN A 355 10.87 -16.14 8.95
CA ASN A 355 9.67 -15.89 8.14
C ASN A 355 8.71 -17.09 8.12
N ARG A 356 8.46 -17.71 9.29
CA ARG A 356 7.55 -18.85 9.44
C ARG A 356 6.87 -18.84 10.79
N LEU A 357 5.54 -18.68 10.80
CA LEU A 357 4.73 -18.70 12.00
C LEU A 357 4.46 -20.14 12.48
N GLY A 358 4.23 -20.29 13.80
CA GLY A 358 3.85 -21.55 14.45
C GLY A 358 5.03 -22.39 14.94
N PHE A 359 4.74 -23.57 15.49
CA PHE A 359 5.75 -24.50 16.01
C PHE A 359 6.34 -25.37 14.89
N SER A 360 5.51 -25.90 13.99
CA SER A 360 5.92 -26.69 12.83
C SER A 360 5.10 -26.33 11.59
N ASN A 361 5.70 -26.54 10.41
CA ASN A 361 5.06 -26.20 9.15
C ASN A 361 3.87 -27.11 8.83
N TYR A 362 3.95 -28.38 9.22
CA TYR A 362 2.87 -29.36 9.04
C TYR A 362 3.03 -30.53 9.99
N LEU A 363 1.90 -31.20 10.25
CA LEU A 363 1.83 -32.47 10.93
C LEU A 363 1.82 -33.59 9.89
N MET A 364 2.56 -34.67 10.13
CA MET A 364 2.63 -35.80 9.22
C MET A 364 2.61 -37.12 10.01
N CYS A 365 1.93 -38.09 9.51
CA CYS A 365 1.97 -39.46 10.04
C CYS A 365 3.33 -40.10 9.75
N ARG A 366 3.97 -40.67 10.78
CA ARG A 366 5.27 -41.34 10.62
C ARG A 366 5.16 -42.63 9.77
N ASN A 367 4.01 -43.29 9.83
CA ASN A 367 3.81 -44.60 9.21
C ASN A 367 3.46 -44.50 7.72
N CYS A 368 2.38 -43.77 7.38
CA CYS A 368 1.87 -43.69 5.99
C CYS A 368 2.21 -42.36 5.25
N GLY A 369 2.83 -41.41 5.93
CA GLY A 369 3.18 -40.11 5.32
C GLY A 369 2.01 -39.15 5.16
N HIS A 370 0.81 -39.48 5.66
CA HIS A 370 -0.36 -38.60 5.59
C HIS A 370 -0.04 -37.19 6.11
N LYS A 371 -0.35 -36.17 5.34
CA LYS A 371 -0.20 -34.76 5.70
C LYS A 371 -1.57 -34.16 6.01
N PHE A 372 -1.70 -33.54 7.18
CA PHE A 372 -2.95 -32.89 7.57
C PHE A 372 -3.12 -31.58 6.79
N THR A 373 -4.09 -31.56 5.89
CA THR A 373 -4.40 -30.43 4.99
C THR A 373 -5.71 -29.74 5.39
N CYS A 374 -5.84 -28.48 5.03
CA CYS A 374 -7.08 -27.74 5.22
C CYS A 374 -8.15 -28.21 4.24
N PRO A 375 -9.36 -28.61 4.68
CA PRO A 375 -10.43 -29.05 3.80
C PRO A 375 -10.91 -27.95 2.84
N ASN A 376 -10.77 -26.68 3.23
CA ASN A 376 -11.23 -25.54 2.43
C ASN A 376 -10.18 -25.05 1.41
N CYS A 377 -8.88 -25.14 1.78
CA CYS A 377 -7.78 -24.54 1.01
C CYS A 377 -6.77 -25.55 0.47
N THR A 378 -6.89 -26.83 0.80
CA THR A 378 -5.96 -27.93 0.44
C THR A 378 -4.50 -27.72 0.89
N LEU A 379 -4.19 -26.63 1.60
CA LEU A 379 -2.87 -26.32 2.14
C LEU A 379 -2.60 -27.08 3.45
N SER A 380 -1.33 -27.39 3.69
CA SER A 380 -0.94 -28.03 4.96
C SER A 380 -1.27 -27.14 6.15
N LEU A 381 -1.93 -27.74 7.15
CA LEU A 381 -2.24 -27.07 8.40
C LEU A 381 -0.96 -26.91 9.26
N ARG A 382 -0.77 -25.72 9.83
CA ARG A 382 0.35 -25.45 10.76
C ARG A 382 -0.03 -25.83 12.19
N TYR A 383 0.90 -26.43 12.88
CA TYR A 383 0.73 -26.79 14.29
C TYR A 383 1.21 -25.68 15.22
N TYR A 384 0.38 -25.31 16.18
CA TYR A 384 0.66 -24.33 17.23
C TYR A 384 0.67 -25.05 18.58
N LYS A 385 1.86 -25.30 19.11
CA LYS A 385 2.09 -26.12 20.33
C LYS A 385 1.42 -25.51 21.56
N LYS A 386 1.54 -24.19 21.78
CA LYS A 386 0.97 -23.50 22.95
C LYS A 386 -0.54 -23.64 23.07
N LYS A 387 -1.25 -23.79 21.96
CA LYS A 387 -2.72 -23.93 21.90
C LYS A 387 -3.18 -25.33 21.56
N ASP A 388 -2.24 -26.22 21.25
CA ASP A 388 -2.45 -27.60 20.77
C ASP A 388 -3.45 -27.70 19.61
N VAL A 389 -3.32 -26.80 18.62
CA VAL A 389 -4.20 -26.71 17.46
C VAL A 389 -3.45 -26.72 16.14
N LEU A 390 -4.12 -27.23 15.12
CA LEU A 390 -3.73 -27.03 13.73
C LEU A 390 -4.51 -25.83 13.15
N LYS A 391 -3.82 -24.90 12.49
CA LYS A 391 -4.44 -23.70 11.89
C LYS A 391 -4.08 -23.58 10.40
N CYS A 392 -5.08 -23.27 9.58
CA CYS A 392 -4.86 -22.84 8.22
C CYS A 392 -4.40 -21.38 8.17
N GLN A 393 -3.40 -21.08 7.33
CA GLN A 393 -2.86 -19.72 7.21
C GLN A 393 -3.68 -18.83 6.24
N VAL A 394 -4.58 -19.44 5.47
CA VAL A 394 -5.41 -18.72 4.49
C VAL A 394 -6.81 -18.46 5.02
N CYS A 395 -7.58 -19.52 5.35
CA CYS A 395 -8.97 -19.35 5.81
C CYS A 395 -9.10 -19.31 7.34
N GLU A 396 -7.96 -19.36 8.07
CA GLU A 396 -7.89 -19.34 9.53
C GLU A 396 -8.62 -20.49 10.27
N LEU A 397 -9.08 -21.51 9.53
CA LEU A 397 -9.66 -22.72 10.12
C LEU A 397 -8.75 -23.24 11.22
N LYS A 398 -9.31 -23.51 12.39
CA LYS A 398 -8.63 -24.11 13.54
C LYS A 398 -9.27 -25.45 13.84
N THR A 399 -8.43 -26.48 14.00
CA THR A 399 -8.84 -27.81 14.45
C THR A 399 -7.96 -28.26 15.60
N PRO A 400 -8.48 -29.01 16.59
CA PRO A 400 -7.64 -29.64 17.59
C PRO A 400 -6.56 -30.53 16.94
N ARG A 401 -5.45 -30.72 17.61
CA ARG A 401 -4.46 -31.69 17.15
C ARG A 401 -5.07 -33.10 17.23
N PRO A 402 -5.05 -33.88 16.12
CA PRO A 402 -5.55 -35.26 16.15
C PRO A 402 -4.64 -36.13 16.98
N SER A 403 -5.20 -37.11 17.64
CA SER A 403 -4.48 -38.16 18.42
C SER A 403 -3.91 -39.26 17.53
N GLU A 404 -4.53 -39.50 16.38
CA GLU A 404 -4.19 -40.58 15.46
C GLU A 404 -4.31 -40.13 13.99
N CYS A 405 -3.70 -40.91 13.11
CA CYS A 405 -3.78 -40.69 11.67
C CYS A 405 -5.13 -41.15 11.12
N PRO A 406 -5.86 -40.30 10.36
CA PRO A 406 -7.14 -40.71 9.80
C PRO A 406 -7.04 -41.82 8.75
N ASP A 407 -5.87 -41.98 8.10
CA ASP A 407 -5.70 -42.97 7.02
C ASP A 407 -5.27 -44.37 7.57
N CYS A 408 -4.48 -44.42 8.63
CA CYS A 408 -3.91 -45.70 9.08
C CYS A 408 -4.02 -45.93 10.58
N GLY A 409 -4.68 -45.08 11.36
CA GLY A 409 -4.85 -45.23 12.82
C GLY A 409 -3.57 -45.09 13.66
N ASN A 410 -2.42 -44.77 13.04
CA ASN A 410 -1.17 -44.68 13.77
C ASN A 410 -1.12 -43.41 14.65
N MET A 411 -0.75 -43.55 15.92
CA MET A 411 -0.65 -42.45 16.90
C MET A 411 0.66 -41.67 16.80
N LYS A 412 1.66 -42.16 16.06
CA LYS A 412 2.96 -41.48 15.91
C LYS A 412 2.88 -40.38 14.81
N LEU A 413 2.47 -39.19 15.23
CA LEU A 413 2.39 -38.02 14.39
C LEU A 413 3.62 -37.13 14.58
N LEU A 414 4.34 -36.83 13.50
CA LEU A 414 5.57 -36.06 13.51
C LEU A 414 5.28 -34.61 13.13
N ASN A 415 5.80 -33.68 13.92
CA ASN A 415 5.88 -32.27 13.57
C ASN A 415 7.08 -32.06 12.66
N ARG A 416 6.86 -31.63 11.41
CA ARG A 416 7.91 -31.38 10.44
C ARG A 416 8.04 -29.88 10.14
N GLY A 417 9.29 -29.46 9.97
CA GLY A 417 9.62 -28.04 9.81
C GLY A 417 9.74 -27.32 11.17
N PHE A 418 9.93 -26.00 11.10
CA PHE A 418 10.08 -25.15 12.28
C PHE A 418 9.41 -23.78 12.05
N GLY A 419 9.08 -23.12 13.13
CA GLY A 419 8.55 -21.75 13.13
C GLY A 419 8.97 -21.04 14.42
N THR A 420 8.45 -19.83 14.61
CA THR A 420 8.83 -18.93 15.72
C THR A 420 8.65 -19.56 17.09
N GLU A 421 7.61 -20.36 17.34
CA GLU A 421 7.37 -21.00 18.64
C GLU A 421 8.45 -22.04 19.00
N ARG A 422 8.94 -22.81 18.00
CA ARG A 422 10.01 -23.78 18.24
C ARG A 422 11.32 -23.09 18.60
N ILE A 423 11.66 -22.02 17.88
CA ILE A 423 12.87 -21.23 18.18
C ILE A 423 12.79 -20.62 19.58
N GLN A 424 11.63 -20.07 19.94
CA GLN A 424 11.41 -19.55 21.28
C GLN A 424 11.62 -20.62 22.35
N ASP A 425 11.06 -21.83 22.15
CA ASP A 425 11.23 -22.95 23.08
C ASP A 425 12.71 -23.35 23.22
N ILE A 426 13.49 -23.35 22.15
CA ILE A 426 14.93 -23.65 22.16
C ILE A 426 15.69 -22.57 22.96
N LEU A 427 15.47 -21.30 22.63
CA LEU A 427 16.19 -20.20 23.27
C LEU A 427 15.80 -19.98 24.75
N GLN A 428 14.61 -20.38 25.17
CA GLN A 428 14.21 -20.35 26.59
C GLN A 428 14.84 -21.46 27.45
N LYS A 429 15.33 -22.53 26.85
CA LYS A 429 15.97 -23.65 27.55
C LYS A 429 17.49 -23.51 27.74
N LYS A 430 18.07 -22.57 27.01
CA LYS A 430 19.50 -22.21 27.04
C LYS A 430 19.72 -20.88 27.74
#